data_60b392d0ec75332969b07ab8aed474af
#
_entry.id   60b392d0ec75332969b07ab8aed474af
#
_cell.length_a   1.000
_cell.length_b   1.000
_cell.length_c   1.000
_cell.angle_alpha   90.00
_cell.angle_beta   90.00
_cell.angle_gamma   90.00
#
_symmetry.space_group_name_H-M   'P 1'
#
loop_
_entity.id
_entity.type
_entity.pdbx_description
1 polymer ?
#
loop_
_entity_poly.entity_id
_entity_poly.type
_entity_poly.pdbx_seq_one_letter_code
_entity_poly.pdbx_strand_id
1 'polypeptide(L)'
;MAALAALAALVVLLNIISPLHKPIRRLTRDYLRAQIPQQLGLVAWAQQFTHPMLDQAVFFSAATVTIEFYLLLLPVLAWCGYDHQVAMLVGLMALQAVAVFGLKELLESPRPADCLKATPSSLGTITIRDYSGDIEDGLPSAHCSGSVALLFYCVEAAAAAGLVGSEAQLALQLAAAGWVGWIAFGRLYLAVHSPVDLAGGCLLGYAVLQLWQLLEQPYDTWLAGSALLPLHVAAVSFIVMRCSPMASRPTAAYSYCTAWLGGWAAASSRGR
;
A
#
# COMPACT_ATOMS: atom_id res chain seq x y z
N MET A 1 -4.12 -20.50 14.30
CA MET A 1 -4.44 -19.92 15.63
C MET A 1 -3.61 -18.67 15.91
N ALA A 2 -2.26 -18.70 15.81
CA ALA A 2 -1.40 -17.54 16.07
C ALA A 2 -1.71 -16.33 15.17
N ALA A 3 -1.91 -16.51 13.87
CA ALA A 3 -2.25 -15.44 12.94
C ALA A 3 -3.62 -14.80 13.23
N LEU A 4 -4.62 -15.61 13.60
CA LEU A 4 -5.93 -15.12 14.05
C LEU A 4 -5.82 -14.38 15.38
N ALA A 5 -4.99 -14.86 16.30
CA ALA A 5 -4.72 -14.19 17.57
C ALA A 5 -3.97 -12.86 17.35
N ALA A 6 -2.99 -12.80 16.43
CA ALA A 6 -2.28 -11.59 16.08
C ALA A 6 -3.21 -10.56 15.41
N LEU A 7 -4.10 -11.00 14.52
CA LEU A 7 -5.06 -10.12 13.87
C LEU A 7 -6.14 -9.63 14.86
N ALA A 8 -6.63 -10.52 15.75
CA ALA A 8 -7.53 -10.14 16.82
C ALA A 8 -6.85 -9.16 17.80
N ALA A 9 -5.58 -9.38 18.14
CA ALA A 9 -4.79 -8.46 18.95
C ALA A 9 -4.60 -7.10 18.26
N LEU A 10 -4.35 -7.08 16.95
CA LEU A 10 -4.27 -5.85 16.16
C LEU A 10 -5.59 -5.09 16.16
N VAL A 11 -6.72 -5.78 15.98
CA VAL A 11 -8.07 -5.19 16.03
C VAL A 11 -8.37 -4.65 17.42
N VAL A 12 -8.03 -5.39 18.48
CA VAL A 12 -8.18 -4.94 19.87
C VAL A 12 -7.29 -3.73 20.13
N LEU A 13 -6.03 -3.73 19.67
CA LEU A 13 -5.11 -2.63 19.79
C LEU A 13 -5.63 -1.37 19.09
N LEU A 14 -6.14 -1.52 17.86
CA LEU A 14 -6.76 -0.43 17.10
C LEU A 14 -7.99 0.15 17.82
N ASN A 15 -8.78 -0.70 18.49
CA ASN A 15 -9.93 -0.24 19.30
C ASN A 15 -9.51 0.42 20.61
N ILE A 16 -8.42 -0.03 21.26
CA ILE A 16 -7.84 0.61 22.45
C ILE A 16 -7.26 1.98 22.09
N ILE A 17 -6.65 2.10 20.92
CA ILE A 17 -6.09 3.35 20.40
C ILE A 17 -7.19 4.30 19.90
N SER A 18 -8.38 3.78 19.61
CA SER A 18 -9.53 4.55 19.10
C SER A 18 -9.84 5.85 19.88
N PRO A 19 -9.88 5.90 21.22
CA PRO A 19 -10.08 7.16 21.92
C PRO A 19 -8.90 8.14 21.81
N LEU A 20 -7.69 7.64 21.54
CA LEU A 20 -6.48 8.46 21.37
C LEU A 20 -6.34 8.99 19.93
N HIS A 21 -7.14 8.46 18.97
CA HIS A 21 -7.00 8.84 17.57
C HIS A 21 -7.33 10.33 17.32
N LYS A 22 -8.33 10.90 18.01
CA LYS A 22 -8.71 12.30 17.84
C LYS A 22 -7.59 13.30 18.18
N PRO A 23 -6.90 13.21 19.33
CA PRO A 23 -5.77 14.11 19.64
C PRO A 23 -4.57 13.85 18.73
N ILE A 24 -4.23 12.58 18.42
CA ILE A 24 -3.14 12.24 17.50
C ILE A 24 -3.43 12.84 16.13
N ARG A 25 -4.62 12.62 15.59
CA ARG A 25 -5.09 13.14 14.30
C ARG A 25 -4.97 14.66 14.23
N ARG A 26 -5.44 15.40 15.24
CA ARG A 26 -5.33 16.86 15.25
C ARG A 26 -3.88 17.31 15.23
N LEU A 27 -3.06 16.76 16.11
CA LEU A 27 -1.65 17.11 16.20
C LEU A 27 -0.91 16.84 14.89
N THR A 28 -1.10 15.66 14.31
CA THR A 28 -0.44 15.25 13.05
C THR A 28 -0.93 16.11 11.89
N ARG A 29 -2.23 16.32 11.77
CA ARG A 29 -2.83 17.13 10.72
C ARG A 29 -2.34 18.58 10.75
N ASP A 30 -2.34 19.20 11.93
CA ASP A 30 -1.92 20.60 12.10
C ASP A 30 -0.43 20.74 11.81
N TYR A 31 0.40 19.81 12.32
CA TYR A 31 1.83 19.77 12.05
C TYR A 31 2.13 19.59 10.57
N LEU A 32 1.54 18.60 9.91
CA LEU A 32 1.77 18.34 8.49
C LEU A 32 1.25 19.47 7.61
N ARG A 33 0.09 20.05 7.94
CA ARG A 33 -0.44 21.22 7.22
C ARG A 33 0.52 22.40 7.26
N ALA A 34 1.26 22.58 8.35
CA ALA A 34 2.28 23.61 8.46
C ALA A 34 3.57 23.28 7.66
N GLN A 35 3.89 21.98 7.49
CA GLN A 35 5.12 21.54 6.81
C GLN A 35 4.96 21.41 5.28
N ILE A 36 3.79 21.01 4.79
CA ILE A 36 3.56 20.76 3.36
C ILE A 36 3.90 21.98 2.49
N PRO A 37 3.53 23.23 2.82
CA PRO A 37 3.88 24.39 2.00
C PRO A 37 5.38 24.55 1.75
N GLN A 38 6.23 24.20 2.73
CA GLN A 38 7.68 24.25 2.60
C GLN A 38 8.22 23.18 1.63
N GLN A 39 7.47 22.12 1.42
CA GLN A 39 7.83 20.99 0.54
C GLN A 39 7.32 21.15 -0.89
N LEU A 40 6.41 22.10 -1.14
CA LEU A 40 5.85 22.36 -2.47
C LEU A 40 6.90 22.78 -3.50
N GLY A 41 8.06 23.28 -3.07
CA GLY A 41 9.19 23.56 -3.95
C GLY A 41 9.67 22.34 -4.75
N LEU A 42 9.68 21.13 -4.15
CA LEU A 42 10.02 19.89 -4.85
C LEU A 42 8.93 19.47 -5.84
N VAL A 43 7.66 19.72 -5.53
CA VAL A 43 6.54 19.47 -6.45
C VAL A 43 6.65 20.39 -7.66
N ALA A 44 6.90 21.69 -7.43
CA ALA A 44 7.12 22.68 -8.49
C ALA A 44 8.33 22.33 -9.37
N TRP A 45 9.43 21.88 -8.74
CA TRP A 45 10.60 21.39 -9.48
C TRP A 45 10.27 20.18 -10.36
N ALA A 46 9.57 19.17 -9.84
CA ALA A 46 9.20 18.01 -10.64
C ALA A 46 8.32 18.39 -11.85
N GLN A 47 7.46 19.40 -11.71
CA GLN A 47 6.59 19.86 -12.78
C GLN A 47 7.30 20.73 -13.85
N GLN A 48 8.56 21.12 -13.65
CA GLN A 48 9.37 21.77 -14.70
C GLN A 48 9.63 20.82 -15.88
N PHE A 49 9.60 19.52 -15.67
CA PHE A 49 9.80 18.50 -16.70
C PHE A 49 8.52 18.13 -17.46
N THR A 50 7.48 18.97 -17.40
CA THR A 50 6.18 18.66 -18.03
C THR A 50 6.31 18.38 -19.51
N HIS A 51 5.93 17.14 -19.91
CA HIS A 51 5.92 16.68 -21.29
C HIS A 51 4.87 15.59 -21.49
N PRO A 52 4.12 15.56 -22.61
CA PRO A 52 3.06 14.56 -22.84
C PRO A 52 3.52 13.10 -22.73
N MET A 53 4.74 12.78 -23.16
CA MET A 53 5.29 11.43 -22.99
C MET A 53 5.58 11.12 -21.53
N LEU A 54 6.02 12.09 -20.75
CA LEU A 54 6.24 11.91 -19.31
C LEU A 54 4.92 11.71 -18.57
N ASP A 55 3.88 12.46 -18.95
CA ASP A 55 2.53 12.27 -18.41
C ASP A 55 2.06 10.82 -18.59
N GLN A 56 2.21 10.26 -19.79
CA GLN A 56 1.86 8.88 -20.09
C GLN A 56 2.74 7.88 -19.32
N ALA A 57 4.06 8.09 -19.30
CA ALA A 57 5.00 7.21 -18.61
C ALA A 57 4.70 7.13 -17.11
N VAL A 58 4.43 8.27 -16.47
CA VAL A 58 4.06 8.35 -15.04
C VAL A 58 2.71 7.67 -14.79
N PHE A 59 1.73 7.89 -15.67
CA PHE A 59 0.41 7.27 -15.55
C PHE A 59 0.50 5.75 -15.66
N PHE A 60 1.14 5.21 -16.71
CA PHE A 60 1.27 3.77 -16.91
C PHE A 60 2.13 3.10 -15.84
N SER A 61 3.20 3.75 -15.39
CA SER A 61 4.01 3.20 -14.30
C SER A 61 3.27 3.15 -12.98
N ALA A 62 2.45 4.15 -12.66
CA ALA A 62 1.60 4.14 -11.47
C ALA A 62 0.60 2.99 -11.49
N ALA A 63 0.08 2.62 -12.68
CA ALA A 63 -0.84 1.49 -12.83
C ALA A 63 -0.23 0.16 -12.38
N THR A 64 1.10 -0.02 -12.44
CA THR A 64 1.77 -1.27 -12.02
C THR A 64 1.70 -1.55 -10.52
N VAL A 65 1.29 -0.57 -9.72
CA VAL A 65 1.14 -0.70 -8.25
C VAL A 65 -0.30 -0.50 -7.81
N THR A 66 -1.25 -0.49 -8.74
CA THR A 66 -2.68 -0.46 -8.44
C THR A 66 -3.28 -1.87 -8.36
N ILE A 67 -4.45 -1.97 -7.75
CA ILE A 67 -5.14 -3.25 -7.57
C ILE A 67 -5.52 -3.90 -8.90
N GLU A 68 -5.84 -3.10 -9.91
CA GLU A 68 -6.23 -3.56 -11.25
C GLU A 68 -5.11 -4.37 -11.91
N PHE A 69 -3.86 -3.93 -11.75
CA PHE A 69 -2.70 -4.66 -12.26
C PHE A 69 -2.60 -6.05 -11.62
N TYR A 70 -2.75 -6.14 -10.30
CA TYR A 70 -2.68 -7.41 -9.58
C TYR A 70 -3.88 -8.31 -9.86
N LEU A 71 -5.07 -7.74 -10.11
CA LEU A 71 -6.24 -8.52 -10.55
C LEU A 71 -6.00 -9.24 -11.89
N LEU A 72 -5.14 -8.72 -12.73
CA LEU A 72 -4.73 -9.37 -13.99
C LEU A 72 -3.52 -10.29 -13.79
N LEU A 73 -2.51 -9.85 -13.05
CA LEU A 73 -1.24 -10.56 -12.90
C LEU A 73 -1.40 -11.86 -12.09
N LEU A 74 -2.10 -11.82 -10.95
CA LEU A 74 -2.14 -12.97 -10.05
C LEU A 74 -2.88 -14.18 -10.62
N PRO A 75 -4.02 -14.05 -11.35
CA PRO A 75 -4.62 -15.18 -12.04
C PRO A 75 -3.68 -15.79 -13.12
N VAL A 76 -2.93 -14.96 -13.84
CA VAL A 76 -1.96 -15.44 -14.85
C VAL A 76 -0.86 -16.25 -14.16
N LEU A 77 -0.31 -15.77 -13.04
CA LEU A 77 0.69 -16.51 -12.26
C LEU A 77 0.14 -17.84 -11.75
N ALA A 78 -1.10 -17.86 -11.26
CA ALA A 78 -1.75 -19.09 -10.81
C ALA A 78 -1.92 -20.10 -11.98
N TRP A 79 -2.34 -19.65 -13.15
CA TRP A 79 -2.45 -20.52 -14.35
C TRP A 79 -1.08 -21.03 -14.83
N CYS A 80 -0.01 -20.29 -14.54
CA CYS A 80 1.36 -20.76 -14.81
C CYS A 80 1.90 -21.73 -13.74
N GLY A 81 1.11 -22.09 -12.73
CA GLY A 81 1.49 -23.04 -11.68
C GLY A 81 2.20 -22.41 -10.47
N TYR A 82 2.14 -21.09 -10.33
CA TYR A 82 2.74 -20.35 -9.20
C TYR A 82 1.73 -20.10 -8.06
N ASP A 83 0.85 -21.09 -7.77
CA ASP A 83 -0.24 -20.95 -6.78
C ASP A 83 0.26 -20.56 -5.39
N HIS A 84 1.37 -21.15 -4.93
CA HIS A 84 1.95 -20.85 -3.63
C HIS A 84 2.45 -19.39 -3.56
N GLN A 85 3.17 -18.96 -4.60
CA GLN A 85 3.69 -17.58 -4.67
C GLN A 85 2.55 -16.55 -4.73
N VAL A 86 1.48 -16.88 -5.45
CA VAL A 86 0.26 -16.05 -5.50
C VAL A 86 -0.35 -15.94 -4.11
N ALA A 87 -0.43 -17.05 -3.37
CA ALA A 87 -0.95 -17.06 -2.00
C ALA A 87 -0.13 -16.15 -1.06
N MET A 88 1.19 -16.22 -1.14
CA MET A 88 2.09 -15.40 -0.34
C MET A 88 1.97 -13.92 -0.72
N LEU A 89 1.93 -13.60 -2.03
CA LEU A 89 1.72 -12.22 -2.50
C LEU A 89 0.37 -11.64 -2.03
N VAL A 90 -0.70 -12.42 -2.07
CA VAL A 90 -2.02 -12.00 -1.57
C VAL A 90 -1.97 -11.69 -0.08
N GLY A 91 -1.30 -12.51 0.71
CA GLY A 91 -1.11 -12.28 2.15
C GLY A 91 -0.34 -10.98 2.43
N LEU A 92 0.77 -10.77 1.73
CA LEU A 92 1.58 -9.55 1.83
C LEU A 92 0.76 -8.31 1.42
N MET A 93 0.03 -8.39 0.29
CA MET A 93 -0.83 -7.28 -0.17
C MET A 93 -1.93 -6.94 0.83
N ALA A 94 -2.53 -7.94 1.46
CA ALA A 94 -3.54 -7.73 2.49
C ALA A 94 -2.95 -7.04 3.74
N LEU A 95 -1.78 -7.49 4.22
CA LEU A 95 -1.07 -6.85 5.32
C LEU A 95 -0.70 -5.40 4.99
N GLN A 96 -0.17 -5.17 3.79
CA GLN A 96 0.21 -3.87 3.27
C GLN A 96 -1.01 -2.92 3.20
N ALA A 97 -2.14 -3.39 2.68
CA ALA A 97 -3.36 -2.60 2.60
C ALA A 97 -3.88 -2.21 3.99
N VAL A 98 -3.95 -3.15 4.94
CA VAL A 98 -4.37 -2.87 6.33
C VAL A 98 -3.46 -1.83 6.98
N ALA A 99 -2.14 -1.95 6.81
CA ALA A 99 -1.17 -1.03 7.38
C ALA A 99 -1.30 0.38 6.78
N VAL A 100 -1.35 0.50 5.46
CA VAL A 100 -1.42 1.80 4.77
C VAL A 100 -2.74 2.50 5.05
N PHE A 101 -3.86 1.82 4.83
CA PHE A 101 -5.17 2.46 4.98
C PHE A 101 -5.50 2.73 6.45
N GLY A 102 -5.08 1.83 7.36
CA GLY A 102 -5.21 2.08 8.79
C GLY A 102 -4.44 3.31 9.26
N LEU A 103 -3.21 3.52 8.76
CA LEU A 103 -2.43 4.73 9.06
C LEU A 103 -3.00 5.98 8.39
N LYS A 104 -3.43 5.90 7.12
CA LYS A 104 -4.10 7.03 6.44
C LYS A 104 -5.27 7.53 7.26
N GLU A 105 -6.13 6.62 7.67
CA GLU A 105 -7.30 6.93 8.47
C GLU A 105 -6.94 7.46 9.86
N LEU A 106 -5.87 6.94 10.48
CA LEU A 106 -5.41 7.41 11.78
C LEU A 106 -4.86 8.84 11.71
N LEU A 107 -4.11 9.16 10.64
CA LEU A 107 -3.37 10.41 10.53
C LEU A 107 -4.19 11.54 9.86
N GLU A 108 -5.12 11.21 8.96
CA GLU A 108 -5.89 12.17 8.13
C GLU A 108 -5.02 13.31 7.58
N SER A 109 -3.88 12.95 7.01
CA SER A 109 -2.90 13.90 6.51
C SER A 109 -3.41 14.66 5.30
N PRO A 110 -3.33 16.01 5.27
CA PRO A 110 -3.75 16.77 4.11
C PRO A 110 -2.80 16.49 2.93
N ARG A 111 -3.36 16.52 1.71
CA ARG A 111 -2.57 16.46 0.47
C ARG A 111 -2.03 17.83 0.08
N PRO A 112 -1.01 17.91 -0.81
CA PRO A 112 -0.59 19.16 -1.42
C PRO A 112 -1.75 19.98 -2.01
N ALA A 113 -2.71 19.30 -2.65
CA ALA A 113 -3.91 19.89 -3.21
C ALA A 113 -4.76 20.68 -2.19
N ASP A 114 -4.91 20.16 -0.99
CA ASP A 114 -5.69 20.79 0.07
C ASP A 114 -4.99 22.03 0.61
N CYS A 115 -3.65 21.99 0.69
CA CYS A 115 -2.84 23.10 1.12
C CYS A 115 -2.81 24.22 0.08
N LEU A 116 -2.74 23.89 -1.21
CA LEU A 116 -2.77 24.86 -2.32
C LEU A 116 -4.12 25.59 -2.42
N LYS A 117 -5.23 24.89 -2.18
CA LYS A 117 -6.56 25.51 -2.12
C LYS A 117 -6.70 26.49 -0.95
N ALA A 118 -6.05 26.18 0.18
CA ALA A 118 -6.13 27.00 1.39
C ALA A 118 -5.19 28.22 1.36
N THR A 119 -4.06 28.12 0.66
CA THR A 119 -3.05 29.18 0.60
C THR A 119 -2.51 29.27 -0.83
N PRO A 120 -3.00 30.20 -1.66
CA PRO A 120 -2.45 30.44 -2.99
C PRO A 120 -0.94 30.74 -2.85
N SER A 121 -0.11 29.88 -3.42
CA SER A 121 1.34 29.96 -3.25
C SER A 121 1.98 30.96 -4.21
N SER A 122 3.06 31.61 -3.75
CA SER A 122 3.98 32.39 -4.58
C SER A 122 4.89 31.51 -5.47
N LEU A 123 4.74 30.17 -5.41
CA LEU A 123 5.60 29.18 -6.06
C LEU A 123 5.23 28.87 -7.53
N GLY A 124 4.48 29.73 -8.19
CA GLY A 124 4.01 29.49 -9.55
C GLY A 124 2.75 28.61 -9.60
N THR A 125 2.28 28.30 -10.80
CA THR A 125 1.10 27.46 -11.00
C THR A 125 1.44 25.98 -10.85
N ILE A 126 1.35 25.44 -9.64
CA ILE A 126 1.36 23.98 -9.45
C ILE A 126 0.02 23.42 -9.95
N THR A 127 0.08 22.55 -10.94
CA THR A 127 -1.10 21.89 -11.51
C THR A 127 -1.33 20.55 -10.82
N ILE A 128 -2.48 20.40 -10.17
CA ILE A 128 -2.88 19.13 -9.59
C ILE A 128 -3.38 18.22 -10.70
N ARG A 129 -2.72 17.08 -10.91
CA ARG A 129 -3.03 16.11 -11.98
C ARG A 129 -3.55 14.81 -11.38
N ASP A 130 -4.48 14.93 -10.44
CA ASP A 130 -5.16 13.78 -9.87
C ASP A 130 -6.30 13.34 -10.79
N TYR A 131 -6.10 12.21 -11.46
CA TYR A 131 -7.09 11.63 -12.38
C TYR A 131 -8.03 10.64 -11.68
N SER A 132 -7.74 10.26 -10.42
CA SER A 132 -8.53 9.24 -9.72
C SER A 132 -9.82 9.79 -9.11
N GLY A 133 -9.89 11.09 -8.87
CA GLY A 133 -11.02 11.71 -8.17
C GLY A 133 -11.18 11.25 -6.71
N ASP A 134 -10.29 10.39 -6.24
CA ASP A 134 -10.36 9.81 -4.90
C ASP A 134 -9.85 10.81 -3.87
N ILE A 135 -10.71 11.11 -2.90
CA ILE A 135 -10.37 11.92 -1.73
C ILE A 135 -9.69 11.00 -0.71
N GLU A 136 -8.45 10.59 -1.01
CA GLU A 136 -7.62 9.87 -0.07
C GLU A 136 -6.70 10.83 0.70
N ASP A 137 -6.34 10.43 1.95
CA ASP A 137 -5.36 11.17 2.76
C ASP A 137 -3.94 11.03 2.18
N GLY A 138 -3.05 12.00 2.48
CA GLY A 138 -1.70 12.06 1.92
C GLY A 138 -0.77 10.98 2.47
N LEU A 139 -0.54 10.99 3.77
CA LEU A 139 0.44 10.13 4.47
C LEU A 139 -0.20 8.83 4.99
N PRO A 140 0.44 7.68 4.77
CA PRO A 140 1.58 7.39 3.90
C PRO A 140 1.16 7.15 2.43
N SER A 141 2.10 7.30 1.49
CA SER A 141 1.85 6.99 0.08
C SER A 141 1.68 5.48 -0.13
N ALA A 142 0.49 5.05 -0.56
CA ALA A 142 0.20 3.65 -0.84
C ALA A 142 1.05 3.10 -2.01
N HIS A 143 1.29 3.92 -3.04
CA HIS A 143 2.12 3.54 -4.19
C HIS A 143 3.57 3.26 -3.79
N CYS A 144 4.20 4.14 -2.99
CA CYS A 144 5.56 3.91 -2.53
C CYS A 144 5.64 2.71 -1.58
N SER A 145 4.70 2.59 -0.65
CA SER A 145 4.67 1.47 0.30
C SER A 145 4.49 0.13 -0.42
N GLY A 146 3.54 0.03 -1.36
CA GLY A 146 3.32 -1.17 -2.16
C GLY A 146 4.52 -1.51 -3.04
N SER A 147 5.13 -0.50 -3.71
CA SER A 147 6.32 -0.73 -4.54
C SER A 147 7.48 -1.31 -3.72
N VAL A 148 7.75 -0.77 -2.54
CA VAL A 148 8.82 -1.30 -1.66
C VAL A 148 8.49 -2.71 -1.22
N ALA A 149 7.32 -2.93 -0.62
CA ALA A 149 6.98 -4.23 -0.05
C ALA A 149 6.97 -5.34 -1.11
N LEU A 150 6.31 -5.11 -2.25
CA LEU A 150 6.10 -6.16 -3.26
C LEU A 150 7.33 -6.42 -4.10
N LEU A 151 8.04 -5.37 -4.58
CA LEU A 151 9.20 -5.58 -5.45
C LEU A 151 10.35 -6.25 -4.71
N PHE A 152 10.67 -5.77 -3.50
CA PHE A 152 11.74 -6.38 -2.72
C PHE A 152 11.39 -7.79 -2.27
N TYR A 153 10.14 -8.05 -1.90
CA TYR A 153 9.67 -9.41 -1.61
C TYR A 153 9.86 -10.34 -2.82
N CYS A 154 9.46 -9.92 -4.02
CA CYS A 154 9.63 -10.74 -5.23
C CYS A 154 11.10 -11.07 -5.51
N VAL A 155 12.02 -10.11 -5.31
CA VAL A 155 13.46 -10.33 -5.49
C VAL A 155 13.99 -11.32 -4.45
N GLU A 156 13.61 -11.17 -3.19
CA GLU A 156 14.03 -12.06 -2.10
C GLU A 156 13.47 -13.47 -2.28
N ALA A 157 12.19 -13.60 -2.64
CA ALA A 157 11.58 -14.89 -2.93
C ALA A 157 12.23 -15.61 -4.11
N ALA A 158 12.60 -14.87 -5.18
CA ALA A 158 13.31 -15.44 -6.33
C ALA A 158 14.72 -15.91 -5.95
N ALA A 159 15.42 -15.17 -5.09
CA ALA A 159 16.74 -15.56 -4.58
C ALA A 159 16.64 -16.79 -3.65
N ALA A 160 15.67 -16.82 -2.75
CA ALA A 160 15.41 -17.95 -1.85
C ALA A 160 15.04 -19.23 -2.62
N ALA A 161 14.35 -19.10 -3.74
CA ALA A 161 14.02 -20.21 -4.64
C ALA A 161 15.22 -20.65 -5.53
N GLY A 162 16.37 -19.99 -5.43
CA GLY A 162 17.56 -20.29 -6.24
C GLY A 162 17.42 -19.89 -7.71
N LEU A 163 16.43 -19.07 -8.08
CA LEU A 163 16.20 -18.60 -9.45
C LEU A 163 17.22 -17.54 -9.87
N VAL A 164 17.79 -16.82 -8.92
CA VAL A 164 18.79 -15.76 -9.16
C VAL A 164 19.97 -15.90 -8.21
N GLY A 165 21.19 -15.73 -8.75
CA GLY A 165 22.41 -15.68 -7.95
C GLY A 165 22.59 -14.31 -7.26
N SER A 166 23.59 -14.23 -6.36
CA SER A 166 23.83 -13.04 -5.53
C SER A 166 24.08 -11.74 -6.33
N GLU A 167 24.79 -11.83 -7.46
CA GLU A 167 25.04 -10.66 -8.32
C GLU A 167 23.75 -10.18 -8.99
N ALA A 168 22.96 -11.12 -9.52
CA ALA A 168 21.65 -10.79 -10.13
C ALA A 168 20.66 -10.28 -9.08
N GLN A 169 20.70 -10.83 -7.86
CA GLN A 169 19.86 -10.34 -6.75
C GLN A 169 20.17 -8.87 -6.45
N LEU A 170 21.46 -8.50 -6.33
CA LEU A 170 21.86 -7.10 -6.10
C LEU A 170 21.38 -6.20 -7.25
N ALA A 171 21.58 -6.63 -8.51
CA ALA A 171 21.12 -5.86 -9.67
C ALA A 171 19.60 -5.65 -9.66
N LEU A 172 18.83 -6.67 -9.30
CA LEU A 172 17.36 -6.58 -9.18
C LEU A 172 16.93 -5.69 -8.01
N GLN A 173 17.62 -5.72 -6.88
CA GLN A 173 17.35 -4.81 -5.75
C GLN A 173 17.61 -3.36 -6.14
N LEU A 174 18.70 -3.07 -6.87
CA LEU A 174 18.99 -1.73 -7.38
C LEU A 174 17.94 -1.28 -8.42
N ALA A 175 17.51 -2.18 -9.30
CA ALA A 175 16.43 -1.91 -10.24
C ALA A 175 15.09 -1.63 -9.52
N ALA A 176 14.77 -2.41 -8.49
CA ALA A 176 13.60 -2.19 -7.64
C ALA A 176 13.65 -0.83 -6.93
N ALA A 177 14.81 -0.47 -6.36
CA ALA A 177 15.02 0.84 -5.74
C ALA A 177 14.86 1.98 -6.77
N GLY A 178 15.40 1.82 -7.97
CA GLY A 178 15.21 2.77 -9.08
C GLY A 178 13.75 2.92 -9.47
N TRP A 179 13.01 1.81 -9.52
CA TRP A 179 11.57 1.83 -9.82
C TRP A 179 10.76 2.53 -8.72
N VAL A 180 11.05 2.26 -7.43
CA VAL A 180 10.45 2.98 -6.30
C VAL A 180 10.71 4.48 -6.41
N GLY A 181 11.95 4.87 -6.74
CA GLY A 181 12.31 6.27 -6.98
C GLY A 181 11.52 6.89 -8.12
N TRP A 182 11.32 6.15 -9.23
CA TRP A 182 10.50 6.59 -10.35
C TRP A 182 9.03 6.78 -9.96
N ILE A 183 8.44 5.82 -9.24
CA ILE A 183 7.07 5.93 -8.71
C ILE A 183 6.95 7.15 -7.80
N ALA A 184 7.91 7.35 -6.87
CA ALA A 184 7.92 8.51 -5.98
C ALA A 184 7.99 9.83 -6.76
N PHE A 185 8.87 9.92 -7.77
CA PHE A 185 8.94 11.07 -8.67
C PHE A 185 7.60 11.31 -9.35
N GLY A 186 6.96 10.27 -9.88
CA GLY A 186 5.64 10.39 -10.53
C GLY A 186 4.57 10.93 -9.59
N ARG A 187 4.58 10.56 -8.31
CA ARG A 187 3.61 11.10 -7.32
C ARG A 187 3.86 12.57 -7.00
N LEU A 188 5.13 13.02 -6.97
CA LEU A 188 5.47 14.44 -6.87
C LEU A 188 5.04 15.20 -8.11
N TYR A 189 5.36 14.67 -9.28
CA TYR A 189 5.03 15.27 -10.58
C TYR A 189 3.53 15.48 -10.76
N LEU A 190 2.70 14.53 -10.30
CA LEU A 190 1.24 14.66 -10.31
C LEU A 190 0.69 15.60 -9.22
N ALA A 191 1.52 16.07 -8.30
CA ALA A 191 1.14 16.87 -7.13
C ALA A 191 0.12 16.20 -6.19
N VAL A 192 0.14 14.87 -6.14
CA VAL A 192 -0.80 14.09 -5.31
C VAL A 192 -0.23 13.73 -3.94
N HIS A 193 1.10 13.78 -3.77
CA HIS A 193 1.79 13.50 -2.52
C HIS A 193 2.91 14.50 -2.24
N SER A 194 3.14 14.77 -0.96
CA SER A 194 4.31 15.52 -0.49
C SER A 194 5.53 14.59 -0.31
N PRO A 195 6.77 15.13 -0.27
CA PRO A 195 7.96 14.34 0.04
C PRO A 195 7.86 13.51 1.33
N VAL A 196 7.20 14.05 2.36
CA VAL A 196 6.99 13.32 3.64
C VAL A 196 6.05 12.13 3.44
N ASP A 197 5.02 12.26 2.60
CA ASP A 197 4.11 11.15 2.29
C ASP A 197 4.86 10.00 1.60
N LEU A 198 5.77 10.35 0.69
CA LEU A 198 6.58 9.38 -0.05
C LEU A 198 7.58 8.67 0.86
N ALA A 199 8.31 9.43 1.68
CA ALA A 199 9.24 8.87 2.66
C ALA A 199 8.51 7.97 3.67
N GLY A 200 7.38 8.43 4.21
CA GLY A 200 6.53 7.64 5.10
C GLY A 200 6.01 6.37 4.43
N GLY A 201 5.65 6.45 3.15
CA GLY A 201 5.27 5.29 2.34
C GLY A 201 6.40 4.28 2.21
N CYS A 202 7.61 4.71 1.84
CA CYS A 202 8.77 3.83 1.72
C CYS A 202 9.13 3.15 3.05
N LEU A 203 9.15 3.92 4.15
CA LEU A 203 9.41 3.38 5.48
C LEU A 203 8.37 2.35 5.91
N LEU A 204 7.10 2.63 5.65
CA LEU A 204 6.03 1.68 5.95
C LEU A 204 6.14 0.43 5.09
N GLY A 205 6.41 0.56 3.80
CA GLY A 205 6.60 -0.59 2.91
C GLY A 205 7.73 -1.50 3.36
N TYR A 206 8.85 -0.91 3.80
CA TYR A 206 9.94 -1.66 4.39
C TYR A 206 9.56 -2.36 5.70
N ALA A 207 8.86 -1.66 6.60
CA ALA A 207 8.39 -2.25 7.86
C ALA A 207 7.41 -3.41 7.63
N VAL A 208 6.50 -3.25 6.66
CA VAL A 208 5.56 -4.31 6.26
C VAL A 208 6.31 -5.51 5.68
N LEU A 209 7.32 -5.30 4.83
CA LEU A 209 8.16 -6.38 4.29
C LEU A 209 8.85 -7.16 5.42
N GLN A 210 9.49 -6.47 6.37
CA GLN A 210 10.15 -7.11 7.51
C GLN A 210 9.15 -7.89 8.37
N LEU A 211 7.98 -7.33 8.63
CA LEU A 211 6.92 -8.03 9.36
C LEU A 211 6.41 -9.24 8.59
N TRP A 212 6.26 -9.13 7.27
CA TRP A 212 5.83 -10.23 6.43
C TRP A 212 6.80 -11.40 6.46
N GLN A 213 8.11 -11.16 6.41
CA GLN A 213 9.13 -12.20 6.53
C GLN A 213 9.01 -13.01 7.82
N LEU A 214 8.55 -12.39 8.91
CA LEU A 214 8.28 -13.09 10.17
C LEU A 214 6.95 -13.86 10.15
N LEU A 215 5.98 -13.40 9.37
CA LEU A 215 4.63 -13.95 9.32
C LEU A 215 4.42 -14.95 8.19
N GLU A 216 5.27 -14.98 7.20
CA GLU A 216 5.11 -15.80 5.98
C GLU A 216 4.98 -17.30 6.30
N GLN A 217 5.89 -17.86 7.07
CA GLN A 217 5.85 -19.27 7.44
C GLN A 217 4.65 -19.63 8.32
N PRO A 218 4.30 -18.88 9.39
CA PRO A 218 3.05 -19.09 10.12
C PRO A 218 1.80 -18.98 9.23
N TYR A 219 1.79 -18.04 8.30
CA TYR A 219 0.69 -17.86 7.36
C TYR A 219 0.55 -19.04 6.41
N ASP A 220 1.65 -19.52 5.83
CA ASP A 220 1.67 -20.68 4.94
C ASP A 220 1.21 -21.95 5.66
N THR A 221 1.71 -22.18 6.86
CA THR A 221 1.26 -23.31 7.70
C THR A 221 -0.22 -23.25 8.02
N TRP A 222 -0.75 -22.07 8.32
CA TRP A 222 -2.17 -21.87 8.55
C TRP A 222 -2.98 -22.11 7.27
N LEU A 223 -2.51 -21.63 6.13
CA LEU A 223 -3.16 -21.80 4.83
C LEU A 223 -3.26 -23.29 4.46
N ALA A 224 -2.17 -24.04 4.61
CA ALA A 224 -2.10 -25.46 4.31
C ALA A 224 -2.98 -26.33 5.25
N GLY A 225 -3.07 -25.94 6.53
CA GLY A 225 -3.81 -26.69 7.56
C GLY A 225 -5.29 -26.35 7.69
N SER A 226 -5.80 -25.32 6.99
CA SER A 226 -7.15 -24.80 7.21
C SER A 226 -8.18 -25.37 6.24
N ALA A 227 -8.95 -26.37 6.68
CA ALA A 227 -10.09 -26.89 5.91
C ALA A 227 -11.23 -25.85 5.75
N LEU A 228 -11.30 -24.87 6.65
CA LEU A 228 -12.33 -23.83 6.69
C LEU A 228 -11.79 -22.46 6.25
N LEU A 229 -10.73 -22.47 5.42
CA LEU A 229 -10.07 -21.23 4.97
C LEU A 229 -11.03 -20.15 4.46
N PRO A 230 -12.02 -20.44 3.58
CA PRO A 230 -12.97 -19.44 3.10
C PRO A 230 -13.77 -18.79 4.23
N LEU A 231 -14.15 -19.57 5.24
CA LEU A 231 -14.91 -19.08 6.39
C LEU A 231 -14.03 -18.19 7.29
N HIS A 232 -12.77 -18.58 7.54
CA HIS A 232 -11.83 -17.78 8.30
C HIS A 232 -11.54 -16.43 7.62
N VAL A 233 -11.33 -16.44 6.30
CA VAL A 233 -11.12 -15.21 5.53
C VAL A 233 -12.36 -14.32 5.59
N ALA A 234 -13.56 -14.87 5.41
CA ALA A 234 -14.80 -14.11 5.49
C ALA A 234 -15.00 -13.52 6.90
N ALA A 235 -14.74 -14.29 7.96
CA ALA A 235 -14.85 -13.83 9.34
C ALA A 235 -13.85 -12.71 9.64
N VAL A 236 -12.59 -12.86 9.24
CA VAL A 236 -11.54 -11.85 9.40
C VAL A 236 -11.90 -10.58 8.64
N SER A 237 -12.35 -10.71 7.38
CA SER A 237 -12.79 -9.59 6.57
C SER A 237 -13.95 -8.84 7.23
N PHE A 238 -14.94 -9.57 7.75
CA PHE A 238 -16.07 -9.00 8.46
C PHE A 238 -15.64 -8.29 9.74
N ILE A 239 -14.74 -8.88 10.53
CA ILE A 239 -14.21 -8.28 11.76
C ILE A 239 -13.45 -7.00 11.43
N VAL A 240 -12.56 -7.01 10.43
CA VAL A 240 -11.82 -5.80 10.01
C VAL A 240 -12.77 -4.70 9.57
N MET A 241 -13.80 -5.02 8.77
CA MET A 241 -14.81 -4.03 8.36
C MET A 241 -15.60 -3.44 9.51
N ARG A 242 -15.98 -4.28 10.52
CA ARG A 242 -16.84 -3.85 11.62
C ARG A 242 -16.08 -3.17 12.76
N CYS A 243 -14.83 -3.57 12.96
CA CYS A 243 -13.99 -3.07 14.06
C CYS A 243 -13.06 -1.93 13.60
N SER A 244 -13.07 -1.57 12.33
CA SER A 244 -12.40 -0.35 11.88
C SER A 244 -13.06 0.84 12.59
N PRO A 245 -12.29 1.70 13.29
CA PRO A 245 -12.84 2.86 13.98
C PRO A 245 -13.56 3.83 13.04
N MET A 246 -13.55 3.55 11.75
CA MET A 246 -14.04 4.40 10.68
C MET A 246 -15.10 3.74 9.79
N ALA A 247 -15.90 2.82 10.35
CA ALA A 247 -17.11 2.30 9.70
C ALA A 247 -18.04 3.41 9.16
N SER A 248 -17.77 4.69 9.48
CA SER A 248 -18.48 5.86 8.95
C SER A 248 -18.04 6.30 7.55
N ARG A 249 -16.87 5.84 7.06
CA ARG A 249 -16.42 6.08 5.68
C ARG A 249 -15.90 4.75 5.12
N PRO A 250 -16.75 3.96 4.44
CA PRO A 250 -16.28 2.78 3.74
C PRO A 250 -15.34 3.26 2.62
N THR A 251 -14.04 3.25 2.88
CA THR A 251 -13.08 3.43 1.80
C THR A 251 -13.22 2.21 0.89
N ALA A 252 -13.35 2.44 -0.41
CA ALA A 252 -13.47 1.38 -1.41
C ALA A 252 -12.37 0.31 -1.25
N ALA A 253 -11.21 0.69 -0.75
CA ALA A 253 -10.05 -0.16 -0.49
C ALA A 253 -10.32 -1.32 0.48
N TYR A 254 -11.04 -1.11 1.60
CA TYR A 254 -11.40 -2.21 2.51
C TYR A 254 -12.37 -3.18 1.85
N SER A 255 -13.33 -2.68 1.08
CA SER A 255 -14.27 -3.51 0.32
C SER A 255 -13.54 -4.35 -0.73
N TYR A 256 -12.54 -3.79 -1.41
CA TYR A 256 -11.75 -4.52 -2.41
C TYR A 256 -10.86 -5.59 -1.78
N CYS A 257 -10.12 -5.28 -0.72
CA CYS A 257 -9.26 -6.26 -0.04
C CYS A 257 -10.06 -7.44 0.50
N THR A 258 -11.23 -7.19 1.08
CA THR A 258 -12.08 -8.24 1.65
C THR A 258 -12.76 -9.09 0.58
N ALA A 259 -13.24 -8.50 -0.51
CA ALA A 259 -13.80 -9.22 -1.64
C ALA A 259 -12.74 -10.10 -2.34
N TRP A 260 -11.52 -9.60 -2.43
CA TRP A 260 -10.39 -10.28 -3.05
C TRP A 260 -9.93 -11.49 -2.26
N LEU A 261 -9.72 -11.33 -0.95
CA LEU A 261 -9.38 -12.44 -0.05
C LEU A 261 -10.48 -13.52 -0.06
N GLY A 262 -11.75 -13.12 -0.07
CA GLY A 262 -12.89 -14.04 -0.16
C GLY A 262 -12.95 -14.79 -1.48
N GLY A 263 -12.74 -14.12 -2.60
CA GLY A 263 -12.75 -14.71 -3.93
C GLY A 263 -11.63 -15.72 -4.14
N TRP A 264 -10.41 -15.39 -3.70
CA TRP A 264 -9.25 -16.27 -3.81
C TRP A 264 -9.40 -17.52 -2.90
N ALA A 265 -9.86 -17.37 -1.66
CA ALA A 265 -10.10 -18.49 -0.76
C ALA A 265 -11.13 -19.48 -1.32
N ALA A 266 -12.16 -18.99 -2.01
CA ALA A 266 -13.15 -19.82 -2.69
C ALA A 266 -12.57 -20.56 -3.91
N ALA A 267 -11.61 -19.96 -4.62
CA ALA A 267 -10.93 -20.58 -5.77
C ALA A 267 -9.97 -21.69 -5.34
N SER A 268 -9.17 -21.45 -4.29
CA SER A 268 -8.17 -22.42 -3.79
C SER A 268 -8.82 -23.68 -3.17
N SER A 269 -10.06 -23.59 -2.67
CA SER A 269 -10.80 -24.74 -2.12
C SER A 269 -11.31 -25.71 -3.19
N ARG A 270 -11.37 -25.33 -4.47
CA ARG A 270 -11.85 -26.17 -5.58
C ARG A 270 -10.76 -27.03 -6.24
N GLY A 271 -9.50 -26.77 -5.91
CA GLY A 271 -8.33 -27.47 -6.48
C GLY A 271 -7.78 -28.61 -5.63
N ARG A 272 -8.45 -28.99 -4.52
CA ARG A 272 -8.08 -30.12 -3.66
C ARG A 272 -9.07 -31.27 -3.75
#